data_298da1e52ab66b4937950982ee9197be
#
_entry.id   298da1e52ab66b4937950982ee9197be
#
_cell.length_a   1.000
_cell.length_b   1.000
_cell.length_c   1.000
_cell.angle_alpha   90.00
_cell.angle_beta   90.00
_cell.angle_gamma   90.00
#
_symmetry.space_group_name_H-M   'P 1'
#
loop_
_entity.id
_entity.type
_entity.pdbx_description
1 polymer ?
#
loop_
_entity_poly.entity_id
_entity_poly.type
_entity_poly.pdbx_seq_one_letter_code
_entity_poly.pdbx_strand_id
1 'polypeptide(L)'
;MSRIIGLFPELLGTGGVQEVGRQTSAALLEISQREGFSVSFLGLNDPPGPACFPAYKGQVSLRGFGRSKMQFVLAAMAAAKGGTKNRAAVVLAGHPHLAPPAAFMRLVSPNLRAVVVSHGVEVWNPLSLIRRAALLRADIVLAASCDTAEKLKTIQGVPASKIRKLPWPVDPKILQMADAPSTLPLPQGFPAGPVVLTVGRWAASERYKGVDHLIEAVAQLSAENQGLHLVAVGGGDDMPRLKELVARAGVSSRVQFLEGLSREQLGACYAHCDIFALPSTGEGFGLVFLEANAFGKPVIGASVGGTTDLIEDGVNGLLVRPGDSQHLASTMRRLLQEEPLRHELGSRGARIVREKYAFAAFEAGIEKVLGELGLDSGARP
;
A
#
# COMPACT_ATOMS: atom_id res chain seq x y z
N MET A 1 7.14 -15.67 28.02
CA MET A 1 7.08 -14.45 27.23
C MET A 1 6.13 -14.70 26.08
N SER A 2 5.12 -13.87 25.88
CA SER A 2 4.22 -13.94 24.71
C SER A 2 5.04 -13.64 23.45
N ARG A 3 4.59 -14.12 22.29
CA ARG A 3 5.39 -13.97 21.07
C ARG A 3 4.56 -13.69 19.84
N ILE A 4 5.20 -13.04 18.88
CA ILE A 4 4.65 -12.72 17.56
C ILE A 4 5.59 -13.27 16.50
N ILE A 5 5.04 -13.96 15.50
CA ILE A 5 5.78 -14.49 14.36
C ILE A 5 5.20 -13.84 13.10
N GLY A 6 5.99 -13.00 12.44
CA GLY A 6 5.60 -12.39 11.16
C GLY A 6 6.11 -13.22 9.99
N LEU A 7 5.22 -13.62 9.09
CA LEU A 7 5.51 -14.29 7.83
C LEU A 7 5.23 -13.32 6.69
N PHE A 8 6.24 -12.99 5.90
CA PHE A 8 6.11 -12.03 4.79
C PHE A 8 6.54 -12.65 3.45
N PRO A 9 5.91 -12.27 2.34
CA PRO A 9 6.41 -12.66 1.02
C PRO A 9 7.82 -12.16 0.80
N GLU A 10 8.05 -10.87 1.10
CA GLU A 10 9.30 -10.16 0.94
C GLU A 10 9.23 -8.84 1.73
N LEU A 11 10.33 -8.43 2.35
CA LEU A 11 10.44 -7.17 3.10
C LEU A 11 11.49 -6.23 2.50
N LEU A 12 12.52 -6.75 1.85
CA LEU A 12 13.63 -5.96 1.31
C LEU A 12 13.39 -5.43 -0.11
N GLY A 13 12.38 -5.97 -0.81
CA GLY A 13 12.01 -5.53 -2.15
C GLY A 13 11.29 -4.18 -2.18
N THR A 14 10.93 -3.74 -3.38
CA THR A 14 10.17 -2.50 -3.63
C THR A 14 8.72 -2.81 -4.00
N GLY A 15 7.79 -1.94 -3.60
CA GLY A 15 6.36 -2.05 -3.91
C GLY A 15 5.47 -1.86 -2.69
N GLY A 16 4.17 -1.67 -2.92
CA GLY A 16 3.20 -1.38 -1.87
C GLY A 16 3.07 -2.49 -0.83
N VAL A 17 3.06 -3.76 -1.26
CA VAL A 17 2.98 -4.93 -0.34
C VAL A 17 4.22 -5.01 0.56
N GLN A 18 5.40 -4.77 0.00
CA GLN A 18 6.66 -4.74 0.75
C GLN A 18 6.69 -3.57 1.73
N GLU A 19 6.21 -2.39 1.31
CA GLU A 19 6.12 -1.23 2.19
C GLU A 19 5.19 -1.49 3.37
N VAL A 20 3.98 -1.99 3.13
CA VAL A 20 3.04 -2.37 4.20
C VAL A 20 3.65 -3.45 5.10
N GLY A 21 4.37 -4.41 4.53
CA GLY A 21 5.10 -5.42 5.30
C GLY A 21 6.13 -4.81 6.25
N ARG A 22 6.91 -3.83 5.78
CA ARG A 22 7.88 -3.08 6.61
C ARG A 22 7.21 -2.30 7.72
N GLN A 23 6.13 -1.56 7.41
CA GLN A 23 5.38 -0.80 8.41
C GLN A 23 4.74 -1.73 9.45
N THR A 24 4.18 -2.87 9.01
CA THR A 24 3.64 -3.90 9.91
C THR A 24 4.71 -4.46 10.83
N SER A 25 5.88 -4.79 10.29
CA SER A 25 7.00 -5.32 11.07
C SER A 25 7.52 -4.29 12.08
N ALA A 26 7.58 -3.02 11.69
CA ALA A 26 7.98 -1.92 12.59
C ALA A 26 6.97 -1.74 13.74
N ALA A 27 5.67 -1.73 13.44
CA ALA A 27 4.62 -1.63 14.45
C ALA A 27 4.67 -2.81 15.44
N LEU A 28 4.82 -4.04 14.93
CA LEU A 28 4.95 -5.23 15.78
C LEU A 28 6.20 -5.19 16.66
N LEU A 29 7.33 -4.65 16.15
CA LEU A 29 8.55 -4.48 16.92
C LEU A 29 8.36 -3.46 18.06
N GLU A 30 7.78 -2.29 17.78
CA GLU A 30 7.53 -1.26 18.79
C GLU A 30 6.58 -1.74 19.89
N ILE A 31 5.47 -2.37 19.49
CA ILE A 31 4.53 -2.98 20.45
C ILE A 31 5.25 -4.04 21.29
N SER A 32 6.07 -4.88 20.67
CA SER A 32 6.78 -5.96 21.38
C SER A 32 7.77 -5.42 22.41
N GLN A 33 8.47 -4.34 22.10
CA GLN A 33 9.41 -3.70 23.02
C GLN A 33 8.68 -3.07 24.22
N ARG A 34 7.53 -2.43 23.98
CA ARG A 34 6.70 -1.81 25.02
C ARG A 34 6.06 -2.85 25.93
N GLU A 35 5.54 -3.93 25.35
CA GLU A 35 4.76 -4.94 26.06
C GLU A 35 5.59 -6.15 26.53
N GLY A 36 6.86 -6.20 26.21
CA GLY A 36 7.75 -7.30 26.58
C GLY A 36 7.45 -8.62 25.83
N PHE A 37 7.04 -8.57 24.56
CA PHE A 37 6.87 -9.74 23.71
C PHE A 37 8.19 -10.08 22.99
N SER A 38 8.32 -11.30 22.51
CA SER A 38 9.35 -11.64 21.53
C SER A 38 8.78 -11.59 20.10
N VAL A 39 9.53 -11.04 19.16
CA VAL A 39 9.14 -11.05 17.76
C VAL A 39 10.17 -11.78 16.90
N SER A 40 9.70 -12.39 15.82
CA SER A 40 10.57 -12.94 14.77
C SER A 40 9.92 -12.72 13.40
N PHE A 41 10.69 -12.28 12.42
CA PHE A 41 10.22 -12.02 11.06
C PHE A 41 10.91 -12.95 10.07
N LEU A 42 10.10 -13.58 9.22
CA LEU A 42 10.52 -14.52 8.19
C LEU A 42 10.07 -13.99 6.82
N GLY A 43 11.02 -13.83 5.89
CA GLY A 43 10.76 -13.35 4.53
C GLY A 43 11.04 -14.43 3.50
N LEU A 44 10.00 -14.92 2.80
CA LEU A 44 10.10 -16.04 1.88
C LEU A 44 11.06 -15.75 0.70
N ASN A 45 10.93 -14.57 0.09
CA ASN A 45 11.66 -14.19 -1.12
C ASN A 45 12.91 -13.36 -0.82
N ASP A 46 13.07 -12.87 0.40
CA ASP A 46 14.27 -12.15 0.82
C ASP A 46 15.52 -13.04 0.70
N PRO A 47 16.70 -12.46 0.46
CA PRO A 47 17.96 -13.21 0.37
C PRO A 47 18.15 -14.18 1.54
N PRO A 48 18.71 -15.38 1.32
CA PRO A 48 18.82 -16.38 2.37
C PRO A 48 19.75 -15.93 3.49
N GLY A 49 19.35 -16.16 4.74
CA GLY A 49 20.10 -15.81 5.94
C GLY A 49 19.54 -14.64 6.73
N PRO A 50 20.28 -14.17 7.74
CA PRO A 50 19.89 -12.99 8.52
C PRO A 50 20.03 -11.73 7.68
N ALA A 51 19.05 -10.83 7.79
CA ALA A 51 19.03 -9.53 7.14
C ALA A 51 18.33 -8.51 8.04
N CYS A 52 18.41 -7.25 7.68
CA CYS A 52 17.73 -6.17 8.40
C CYS A 52 17.40 -5.01 7.48
N PHE A 53 16.46 -4.18 7.90
CA PHE A 53 16.13 -2.92 7.24
C PHE A 53 15.85 -1.83 8.27
N PRO A 54 16.08 -0.54 7.93
CA PRO A 54 15.76 0.56 8.80
C PRO A 54 14.23 0.72 8.92
N ALA A 55 13.74 0.80 10.15
CA ALA A 55 12.36 1.13 10.48
C ALA A 55 12.23 2.60 10.88
N TYR A 56 11.01 3.05 11.17
CA TYR A 56 10.76 4.42 11.65
C TYR A 56 11.52 4.72 12.95
N LYS A 57 11.57 3.74 13.86
CA LYS A 57 12.41 3.79 15.05
C LYS A 57 13.28 2.53 15.09
N GLY A 58 14.58 2.69 14.88
CA GLY A 58 15.53 1.59 14.98
C GLY A 58 15.62 0.70 13.73
N GLN A 59 15.84 -0.59 13.93
CA GLN A 59 16.11 -1.56 12.89
C GLN A 59 15.31 -2.84 13.09
N VAL A 60 14.66 -3.32 12.05
CA VAL A 60 13.96 -4.61 12.03
C VAL A 60 14.88 -5.69 11.49
N SER A 61 15.10 -6.73 12.30
CA SER A 61 15.84 -7.92 11.88
C SER A 61 14.89 -8.98 11.36
N LEU A 62 15.28 -9.67 10.28
CA LEU A 62 14.52 -10.76 9.67
C LEU A 62 15.43 -11.89 9.24
N ARG A 63 14.83 -13.03 8.92
CA ARG A 63 15.51 -14.14 8.24
C ARG A 63 14.88 -14.39 6.88
N GLY A 64 15.66 -14.26 5.82
CA GLY A 64 15.26 -14.56 4.46
C GLY A 64 15.51 -16.01 4.06
N PHE A 65 14.80 -16.46 2.99
CA PHE A 65 14.83 -17.86 2.54
C PHE A 65 15.09 -18.02 1.04
N GLY A 66 15.37 -16.95 0.28
CA GLY A 66 15.75 -17.05 -1.13
C GLY A 66 14.74 -17.82 -1.99
N ARG A 67 13.42 -17.68 -1.72
CA ARG A 67 12.33 -18.42 -2.35
C ARG A 67 12.22 -19.91 -1.98
N SER A 68 13.03 -20.42 -1.05
CA SER A 68 12.95 -21.81 -0.59
C SER A 68 11.72 -22.02 0.30
N LYS A 69 10.61 -22.45 -0.29
CA LYS A 69 9.34 -22.69 0.43
C LYS A 69 9.49 -23.73 1.54
N MET A 70 10.28 -24.78 1.30
CA MET A 70 10.48 -25.84 2.28
C MET A 70 11.22 -25.33 3.53
N GLN A 71 12.35 -24.63 3.34
CA GLN A 71 13.12 -24.06 4.45
C GLN A 71 12.30 -23.00 5.21
N PHE A 72 11.53 -22.18 4.50
CA PHE A 72 10.62 -21.19 5.08
C PHE A 72 9.58 -21.86 5.99
N VAL A 73 8.88 -22.89 5.50
CA VAL A 73 7.88 -23.63 6.29
C VAL A 73 8.52 -24.31 7.49
N LEU A 74 9.66 -24.97 7.34
CA LEU A 74 10.39 -25.61 8.45
C LEU A 74 10.79 -24.58 9.53
N ALA A 75 11.28 -23.43 9.13
CA ALA A 75 11.63 -22.34 10.06
C ALA A 75 10.37 -21.77 10.76
N ALA A 76 9.26 -21.60 10.05
CA ALA A 76 8.00 -21.17 10.63
C ALA A 76 7.49 -22.19 11.67
N MET A 77 7.56 -23.48 11.36
CA MET A 77 7.20 -24.57 12.29
C MET A 77 8.12 -24.60 13.52
N ALA A 78 9.42 -24.41 13.35
CA ALA A 78 10.36 -24.32 14.46
C ALA A 78 10.07 -23.10 15.36
N ALA A 79 9.78 -21.94 14.74
CA ALA A 79 9.34 -20.75 15.46
C ALA A 79 8.01 -21.01 16.23
N ALA A 80 7.08 -21.81 15.69
CA ALA A 80 5.85 -22.18 16.38
C ALA A 80 6.09 -23.05 17.62
N LYS A 81 7.05 -23.94 17.63
CA LYS A 81 7.35 -24.87 18.76
C LYS A 81 8.03 -24.19 19.97
N GLY A 82 8.77 -23.09 19.76
CA GLY A 82 9.61 -22.46 20.78
C GLY A 82 8.90 -21.79 21.97
N GLY A 83 7.57 -21.91 22.13
CA GLY A 83 6.79 -21.28 23.21
C GLY A 83 6.45 -22.21 24.36
N THR A 84 6.37 -21.66 25.57
CA THR A 84 5.83 -22.35 26.74
C THR A 84 4.33 -22.54 26.60
N LYS A 85 3.81 -23.70 27.03
CA LYS A 85 2.41 -24.15 26.82
C LYS A 85 1.30 -23.17 27.28
N ASN A 86 1.61 -22.19 28.12
CA ASN A 86 0.62 -21.30 28.75
C ASN A 86 0.76 -19.81 28.34
N ARG A 87 1.41 -19.48 27.24
CA ARG A 87 1.56 -18.07 26.80
C ARG A 87 0.95 -17.83 25.44
N ALA A 88 0.34 -16.65 25.30
CA ALA A 88 -0.27 -16.22 24.05
C ALA A 88 0.78 -16.13 22.93
N ALA A 89 0.45 -16.65 21.78
CA ALA A 89 1.29 -16.57 20.59
C ALA A 89 0.44 -16.23 19.36
N VAL A 90 0.94 -15.33 18.53
CA VAL A 90 0.28 -14.92 17.28
C VAL A 90 1.22 -15.15 16.11
N VAL A 91 0.70 -15.73 15.03
CA VAL A 91 1.31 -15.67 13.71
C VAL A 91 0.57 -14.67 12.85
N LEU A 92 1.30 -13.71 12.27
CA LEU A 92 0.77 -12.77 11.31
C LEU A 92 1.32 -13.15 9.92
N ALA A 93 0.43 -13.61 9.04
CA ALA A 93 0.74 -13.83 7.64
C ALA A 93 0.50 -12.53 6.86
N GLY A 94 1.55 -11.87 6.42
CA GLY A 94 1.51 -10.59 5.73
C GLY A 94 0.92 -10.63 4.31
N HIS A 95 0.36 -11.77 3.90
CA HIS A 95 -0.30 -11.94 2.61
C HIS A 95 -1.13 -13.24 2.61
N PRO A 96 -2.30 -13.33 1.93
CA PRO A 96 -3.13 -14.55 1.89
C PRO A 96 -2.41 -15.79 1.35
N HIS A 97 -1.39 -15.62 0.51
CA HIS A 97 -0.57 -16.74 0.04
C HIS A 97 0.24 -17.42 1.16
N LEU A 98 0.42 -16.75 2.29
CA LEU A 98 1.10 -17.30 3.48
C LEU A 98 0.12 -17.82 4.54
N ALA A 99 -1.18 -17.81 4.28
CA ALA A 99 -2.17 -18.44 5.15
C ALA A 99 -1.92 -19.96 5.33
N PRO A 100 -1.53 -20.77 4.30
CA PRO A 100 -1.23 -22.18 4.49
C PRO A 100 -0.10 -22.43 5.51
N PRO A 101 1.12 -21.87 5.42
CA PRO A 101 2.13 -22.06 6.45
C PRO A 101 1.66 -21.62 7.83
N ALA A 102 0.92 -20.51 7.97
CA ALA A 102 0.35 -20.08 9.25
C ALA A 102 -0.65 -21.12 9.82
N ALA A 103 -1.49 -21.72 8.97
CA ALA A 103 -2.39 -22.79 9.37
C ALA A 103 -1.64 -24.06 9.78
N PHE A 104 -0.54 -24.43 9.11
CA PHE A 104 0.32 -25.56 9.49
C PHE A 104 0.98 -25.34 10.85
N MET A 105 1.43 -24.12 11.17
CA MET A 105 2.00 -23.81 12.49
C MET A 105 1.03 -24.14 13.63
N ARG A 106 -0.27 -23.99 13.41
CA ARG A 106 -1.30 -24.32 14.42
C ARG A 106 -1.44 -25.83 14.70
N LEU A 107 -1.03 -26.69 13.76
CA LEU A 107 -1.01 -28.13 13.99
C LEU A 107 0.03 -28.53 15.05
N VAL A 108 1.14 -27.80 15.14
CA VAL A 108 2.20 -28.04 16.12
C VAL A 108 2.09 -27.15 17.36
N SER A 109 1.30 -26.09 17.30
CA SER A 109 1.01 -25.17 18.40
C SER A 109 -0.47 -24.77 18.38
N PRO A 110 -1.38 -25.59 18.93
CA PRO A 110 -2.84 -25.37 18.83
C PRO A 110 -3.32 -24.05 19.43
N ASN A 111 -2.59 -23.49 20.40
CA ASN A 111 -2.89 -22.20 21.04
C ASN A 111 -2.43 -20.99 20.22
N LEU A 112 -1.75 -21.22 19.08
CA LEU A 112 -1.30 -20.15 18.20
C LEU A 112 -2.49 -19.51 17.49
N ARG A 113 -2.67 -18.19 17.66
CA ARG A 113 -3.66 -17.40 16.94
C ARG A 113 -3.10 -16.94 15.60
N ALA A 114 -3.94 -16.89 14.58
CA ALA A 114 -3.52 -16.54 13.22
C ALA A 114 -4.23 -15.28 12.73
N VAL A 115 -3.43 -14.30 12.29
CA VAL A 115 -3.87 -13.10 11.56
C VAL A 115 -3.40 -13.23 10.13
N VAL A 116 -4.26 -12.92 9.16
CA VAL A 116 -3.90 -12.85 7.74
C VAL A 116 -4.16 -11.45 7.22
N VAL A 117 -3.18 -10.85 6.56
CA VAL A 117 -3.27 -9.50 5.97
C VAL A 117 -3.68 -9.61 4.51
N SER A 118 -4.71 -8.87 4.10
CA SER A 118 -5.19 -8.79 2.71
C SER A 118 -5.10 -7.37 2.18
N HIS A 119 -4.39 -7.22 1.05
CA HIS A 119 -4.07 -5.92 0.43
C HIS A 119 -5.11 -5.48 -0.61
N GLY A 120 -5.85 -6.43 -1.21
CA GLY A 120 -6.94 -6.19 -2.16
C GLY A 120 -6.89 -7.07 -3.39
N VAL A 121 -6.02 -6.77 -4.32
CA VAL A 121 -5.97 -7.40 -5.67
C VAL A 121 -5.94 -8.94 -5.61
N GLU A 122 -5.22 -9.50 -4.66
CA GLU A 122 -5.06 -10.95 -4.50
C GLU A 122 -6.32 -11.70 -4.06
N VAL A 123 -7.34 -10.98 -3.58
CA VAL A 123 -8.63 -11.55 -3.16
C VAL A 123 -9.79 -11.20 -4.10
N TRP A 124 -9.53 -10.49 -5.20
CA TRP A 124 -10.55 -10.15 -6.20
C TRP A 124 -11.08 -11.36 -6.97
N ASN A 125 -10.27 -12.41 -7.08
CA ASN A 125 -10.65 -13.69 -7.67
C ASN A 125 -10.62 -14.79 -6.60
N PRO A 126 -11.38 -15.88 -6.77
CA PRO A 126 -11.35 -17.00 -5.85
C PRO A 126 -9.93 -17.54 -5.65
N LEU A 127 -9.50 -17.65 -4.40
CA LEU A 127 -8.24 -18.30 -4.05
C LEU A 127 -8.33 -19.82 -4.32
N SER A 128 -7.16 -20.46 -4.54
CA SER A 128 -7.11 -21.93 -4.61
C SER A 128 -7.67 -22.55 -3.33
N LEU A 129 -8.24 -23.76 -3.42
CA LEU A 129 -8.90 -24.43 -2.30
C LEU A 129 -8.05 -24.49 -1.03
N ILE A 130 -6.75 -24.77 -1.16
CA ILE A 130 -5.81 -24.83 -0.02
C ILE A 130 -5.65 -23.47 0.63
N ARG A 131 -5.45 -22.41 -0.15
CA ARG A 131 -5.29 -21.04 0.36
C ARG A 131 -6.57 -20.54 1.00
N ARG A 132 -7.71 -20.77 0.35
CA ARG A 132 -9.03 -20.41 0.88
C ARG A 132 -9.33 -21.13 2.18
N ALA A 133 -9.11 -22.44 2.24
CA ALA A 133 -9.32 -23.23 3.47
C ALA A 133 -8.43 -22.76 4.62
N ALA A 134 -7.18 -22.38 4.34
CA ALA A 134 -6.26 -21.82 5.33
C ALA A 134 -6.70 -20.42 5.78
N LEU A 135 -7.14 -19.57 4.86
CA LEU A 135 -7.66 -18.23 5.15
C LEU A 135 -8.90 -18.30 6.07
N LEU A 136 -9.82 -19.19 5.77
CA LEU A 136 -11.03 -19.40 6.59
C LEU A 136 -10.74 -19.89 8.03
N ARG A 137 -9.57 -20.51 8.25
CA ARG A 137 -9.10 -20.94 9.58
C ARG A 137 -8.39 -19.84 10.37
N ALA A 138 -8.10 -18.69 9.77
CA ALA A 138 -7.55 -17.54 10.50
C ALA A 138 -8.54 -17.09 11.60
N ASP A 139 -8.01 -16.58 12.70
CA ASP A 139 -8.81 -15.96 13.75
C ASP A 139 -9.28 -14.56 13.33
N ILE A 140 -8.38 -13.78 12.71
CA ILE A 140 -8.66 -12.45 12.16
C ILE A 140 -8.08 -12.35 10.74
N VAL A 141 -8.82 -11.69 9.86
CA VAL A 141 -8.35 -11.29 8.51
C VAL A 141 -8.40 -9.75 8.43
N LEU A 142 -7.25 -9.14 8.22
CA LEU A 142 -7.13 -7.71 8.05
C LEU A 142 -7.42 -7.34 6.59
N ALA A 143 -8.26 -6.35 6.39
CA ALA A 143 -8.60 -5.80 5.09
C ALA A 143 -8.13 -4.35 4.97
N ALA A 144 -7.43 -4.02 3.90
CA ALA A 144 -6.93 -2.67 3.63
C ALA A 144 -8.06 -1.64 3.46
N SER A 145 -9.17 -2.05 2.84
CA SER A 145 -10.28 -1.20 2.43
C SER A 145 -11.64 -1.88 2.64
N CYS A 146 -12.72 -1.11 2.55
CA CYS A 146 -14.09 -1.64 2.55
C CYS A 146 -14.33 -2.59 1.38
N ASP A 147 -13.79 -2.26 0.20
CA ASP A 147 -13.87 -3.12 -0.99
C ASP A 147 -13.16 -4.47 -0.76
N THR A 148 -11.95 -4.44 -0.18
CA THR A 148 -11.24 -5.68 0.21
C THR A 148 -12.03 -6.49 1.22
N ALA A 149 -12.63 -5.85 2.23
CA ALA A 149 -13.46 -6.52 3.23
C ALA A 149 -14.70 -7.18 2.60
N GLU A 150 -15.36 -6.50 1.66
CA GLU A 150 -16.53 -7.06 0.98
C GLU A 150 -16.14 -8.23 0.06
N LYS A 151 -15.02 -8.16 -0.65
CA LYS A 151 -14.52 -9.27 -1.47
C LYS A 151 -14.06 -10.47 -0.65
N LEU A 152 -13.46 -10.24 0.51
CA LEU A 152 -13.16 -11.32 1.46
C LEU A 152 -14.42 -12.07 1.89
N LYS A 153 -15.50 -11.33 2.13
CA LYS A 153 -16.79 -11.91 2.52
C LYS A 153 -17.48 -12.62 1.35
N THR A 154 -17.65 -11.91 0.22
CA THR A 154 -18.49 -12.39 -0.90
C THR A 154 -17.79 -13.40 -1.80
N ILE A 155 -16.49 -13.22 -2.07
CA ILE A 155 -15.72 -14.08 -2.98
C ILE A 155 -15.02 -15.21 -2.20
N GLN A 156 -14.37 -14.86 -1.08
CA GLN A 156 -13.58 -15.83 -0.33
C GLN A 156 -14.39 -16.56 0.73
N GLY A 157 -15.58 -16.04 1.13
CA GLY A 157 -16.47 -16.65 2.12
C GLY A 157 -15.96 -16.47 3.56
N VAL A 158 -15.13 -15.46 3.82
CA VAL A 158 -14.66 -15.17 5.18
C VAL A 158 -15.81 -14.60 6.01
N PRO A 159 -16.13 -15.19 7.20
CA PRO A 159 -17.16 -14.64 8.07
C PRO A 159 -16.86 -13.18 8.45
N ALA A 160 -17.87 -12.31 8.40
CA ALA A 160 -17.74 -10.89 8.73
C ALA A 160 -17.16 -10.66 10.14
N SER A 161 -17.48 -11.54 11.09
CA SER A 161 -16.96 -11.52 12.48
C SER A 161 -15.43 -11.64 12.57
N LYS A 162 -14.78 -12.22 11.55
CA LYS A 162 -13.32 -12.36 11.48
C LYS A 162 -12.62 -11.23 10.74
N ILE A 163 -13.34 -10.38 10.01
CA ILE A 163 -12.76 -9.31 9.20
C ILE A 163 -12.58 -8.06 10.06
N ARG A 164 -11.39 -7.46 10.00
CA ARG A 164 -11.11 -6.14 10.59
C ARG A 164 -10.55 -5.24 9.51
N LYS A 165 -11.19 -4.08 9.31
CA LYS A 165 -10.62 -3.06 8.44
C LYS A 165 -9.47 -2.36 9.17
N LEU A 166 -8.31 -2.35 8.55
CA LEU A 166 -7.12 -1.66 9.01
C LEU A 166 -6.47 -0.98 7.79
N PRO A 167 -6.68 0.32 7.60
CA PRO A 167 -6.05 1.08 6.52
C PRO A 167 -4.53 1.08 6.67
N TRP A 168 -3.82 1.02 5.53
CA TRP A 168 -2.36 1.09 5.54
C TRP A 168 -1.88 2.51 5.84
N PRO A 169 -0.79 2.66 6.60
CA PRO A 169 -0.23 3.97 6.90
C PRO A 169 0.56 4.51 5.71
N VAL A 170 0.64 5.83 5.61
CA VAL A 170 1.67 6.47 4.80
C VAL A 170 3.03 6.27 5.47
N ASP A 171 4.07 6.10 4.66
CA ASP A 171 5.43 6.00 5.18
C ASP A 171 5.81 7.29 5.95
N PRO A 172 6.26 7.20 7.21
CA PRO A 172 6.72 8.35 7.97
C PRO A 172 7.76 9.22 7.25
N LYS A 173 8.60 8.63 6.39
CA LYS A 173 9.57 9.38 5.58
C LYS A 173 8.89 10.29 4.55
N ILE A 174 7.75 9.87 4.01
CA ILE A 174 6.93 10.73 3.12
C ILE A 174 6.45 11.96 3.87
N LEU A 175 5.96 11.79 5.11
CA LEU A 175 5.55 12.93 5.93
C LEU A 175 6.72 13.88 6.25
N GLN A 176 7.89 13.33 6.60
CA GLN A 176 9.10 14.14 6.84
C GLN A 176 9.52 14.92 5.60
N MET A 177 9.49 14.29 4.42
CA MET A 177 9.79 14.97 3.14
C MET A 177 8.75 16.05 2.83
N ALA A 178 7.47 15.80 3.12
CA ALA A 178 6.41 16.77 2.91
C ALA A 178 6.50 18.00 3.86
N ASP A 179 7.15 17.85 5.01
CA ASP A 179 7.41 18.98 5.93
C ASP A 179 8.55 19.91 5.45
N ALA A 180 9.44 19.42 4.58
CA ALA A 180 10.57 20.19 4.02
C ALA A 180 10.74 19.95 2.51
N PRO A 181 9.71 20.21 1.69
CA PRO A 181 9.70 19.82 0.27
C PRO A 181 10.75 20.56 -0.58
N SER A 182 11.14 21.76 -0.21
CA SER A 182 12.12 22.59 -0.95
C SER A 182 13.55 22.02 -0.92
N THR A 183 13.83 21.06 -0.04
CA THR A 183 15.15 20.39 0.06
C THR A 183 15.29 19.18 -0.86
N LEU A 184 14.21 18.76 -1.51
CA LEU A 184 14.18 17.55 -2.32
C LEU A 184 14.75 17.77 -3.71
N PRO A 185 15.61 16.87 -4.21
CA PRO A 185 16.21 17.01 -5.53
C PRO A 185 15.22 16.65 -6.64
N LEU A 186 14.87 17.61 -7.49
CA LEU A 186 14.06 17.33 -8.68
C LEU A 186 14.82 16.39 -9.63
N PRO A 187 14.15 15.36 -10.18
CA PRO A 187 14.76 14.50 -11.18
C PRO A 187 15.04 15.29 -12.47
N GLN A 188 16.11 14.90 -13.17
CA GLN A 188 16.45 15.47 -14.45
C GLN A 188 15.29 15.32 -15.42
N GLY A 189 14.95 16.38 -16.11
CA GLY A 189 13.88 16.40 -17.10
C GLY A 189 12.47 16.56 -16.51
N PHE A 190 12.31 16.82 -15.22
CA PHE A 190 10.99 17.20 -14.71
C PHE A 190 10.53 18.51 -15.36
N PRO A 191 9.33 18.56 -15.98
CA PRO A 191 8.92 19.70 -16.80
C PRO A 191 8.62 20.95 -15.94
N ALA A 192 8.81 22.12 -16.55
CA ALA A 192 8.29 23.37 -16.03
C ALA A 192 6.84 23.58 -16.51
N GLY A 193 5.97 24.11 -15.66
CA GLY A 193 4.55 24.37 -15.97
C GLY A 193 3.61 23.46 -15.21
N PRO A 194 2.31 23.49 -15.55
CA PRO A 194 1.32 22.65 -14.89
C PRO A 194 1.61 21.16 -15.10
N VAL A 195 1.68 20.41 -13.99
CA VAL A 195 2.02 18.97 -13.98
C VAL A 195 0.91 18.15 -13.36
N VAL A 196 0.43 17.18 -14.12
CA VAL A 196 -0.32 16.03 -13.58
C VAL A 196 0.67 14.90 -13.35
N LEU A 197 0.74 14.41 -12.12
CA LEU A 197 1.61 13.31 -11.74
C LEU A 197 0.79 12.01 -11.62
N THR A 198 1.34 10.92 -12.09
CA THR A 198 0.87 9.57 -11.78
C THR A 198 2.04 8.69 -11.39
N VAL A 199 1.84 7.78 -10.44
CA VAL A 199 2.89 6.91 -9.90
C VAL A 199 2.38 5.48 -9.84
N GLY A 200 3.16 4.53 -10.38
CA GLY A 200 2.76 3.14 -10.34
C GLY A 200 3.74 2.20 -11.01
N ARG A 201 3.42 0.92 -10.97
CA ARG A 201 4.06 -0.10 -11.78
C ARG A 201 3.28 -0.23 -13.08
N TRP A 202 3.96 -0.09 -14.21
CA TRP A 202 3.36 -0.14 -15.54
C TRP A 202 3.54 -1.54 -16.14
N ALA A 203 2.92 -2.53 -15.48
CA ALA A 203 2.92 -3.91 -15.93
C ALA A 203 1.70 -4.21 -16.80
N ALA A 204 1.88 -5.06 -17.83
CA ALA A 204 0.78 -5.48 -18.71
C ALA A 204 -0.38 -6.14 -17.95
N SER A 205 -0.11 -6.77 -16.82
CA SER A 205 -1.13 -7.33 -15.92
C SER A 205 -1.85 -6.27 -15.06
N GLU A 206 -1.40 -5.00 -15.07
CA GLU A 206 -1.92 -3.92 -14.24
C GLU A 206 -2.48 -2.74 -15.06
N ARG A 207 -2.91 -2.99 -16.29
CA ARG A 207 -3.55 -1.96 -17.15
C ARG A 207 -4.80 -1.34 -16.54
N TYR A 208 -5.40 -2.03 -15.56
CA TYR A 208 -6.49 -1.49 -14.77
C TYR A 208 -6.14 -0.16 -14.06
N LYS A 209 -4.86 0.22 -13.96
CA LYS A 209 -4.40 1.50 -13.40
C LYS A 209 -4.80 2.71 -14.24
N GLY A 210 -5.22 2.51 -15.49
CA GLY A 210 -5.88 3.54 -16.29
C GLY A 210 -4.96 4.63 -16.84
N VAL A 211 -3.65 4.38 -16.99
CA VAL A 211 -2.72 5.36 -17.60
C VAL A 211 -3.11 5.70 -19.02
N ASP A 212 -3.72 4.74 -19.75
CA ASP A 212 -4.27 4.97 -21.08
C ASP A 212 -5.27 6.14 -21.07
N HIS A 213 -6.21 6.14 -20.10
CA HIS A 213 -7.20 7.21 -19.93
C HIS A 213 -6.57 8.55 -19.56
N LEU A 214 -5.44 8.53 -18.80
CA LEU A 214 -4.68 9.76 -18.53
C LEU A 214 -4.04 10.34 -19.79
N ILE A 215 -3.43 9.50 -20.64
CA ILE A 215 -2.84 9.91 -21.92
C ILE A 215 -3.92 10.52 -22.82
N GLU A 216 -5.09 9.88 -22.90
CA GLU A 216 -6.24 10.38 -23.68
C GLU A 216 -6.75 11.72 -23.12
N ALA A 217 -6.87 11.86 -21.80
CA ALA A 217 -7.30 13.09 -21.16
C ALA A 217 -6.29 14.25 -21.40
N VAL A 218 -5.00 13.97 -21.32
CA VAL A 218 -3.95 14.95 -21.64
C VAL A 218 -3.99 15.36 -23.11
N ALA A 219 -4.23 14.42 -24.03
CA ALA A 219 -4.38 14.72 -25.45
C ALA A 219 -5.58 15.66 -25.70
N GLN A 220 -6.71 15.46 -25.03
CA GLN A 220 -7.86 16.36 -25.10
C GLN A 220 -7.56 17.77 -24.56
N LEU A 221 -6.78 17.87 -23.49
CA LEU A 221 -6.47 19.15 -22.83
C LEU A 221 -5.30 19.89 -23.50
N SER A 222 -4.44 19.20 -24.23
CA SER A 222 -3.23 19.77 -24.82
C SER A 222 -3.50 20.89 -25.83
N ALA A 223 -4.64 20.84 -26.51
CA ALA A 223 -5.08 21.88 -27.44
C ALA A 223 -5.47 23.19 -26.73
N GLU A 224 -5.99 23.06 -25.50
CA GLU A 224 -6.49 24.20 -24.69
C GLU A 224 -5.40 24.76 -23.74
N ASN A 225 -4.52 23.87 -23.26
CA ASN A 225 -3.46 24.20 -22.30
C ASN A 225 -2.09 23.76 -22.82
N GLN A 226 -1.41 24.65 -23.55
CA GLN A 226 -0.12 24.37 -24.16
C GLN A 226 1.01 24.10 -23.16
N GLY A 227 0.84 24.43 -21.86
CA GLY A 227 1.82 24.20 -20.80
C GLY A 227 1.65 22.88 -20.04
N LEU A 228 0.54 22.17 -20.20
CA LEU A 228 0.24 20.96 -19.42
C LEU A 228 1.19 19.80 -19.75
N HIS A 229 1.69 19.15 -18.71
CA HIS A 229 2.49 17.94 -18.78
C HIS A 229 1.91 16.81 -17.92
N LEU A 230 2.06 15.58 -18.39
CA LEU A 230 1.87 14.36 -17.62
C LEU A 230 3.24 13.79 -17.27
N VAL A 231 3.50 13.59 -15.99
CA VAL A 231 4.68 12.87 -15.50
C VAL A 231 4.23 11.52 -14.96
N ALA A 232 4.65 10.44 -15.60
CA ALA A 232 4.36 9.08 -15.19
C ALA A 232 5.62 8.45 -14.57
N VAL A 233 5.62 8.31 -13.25
CA VAL A 233 6.75 7.74 -12.51
C VAL A 233 6.55 6.25 -12.30
N GLY A 234 7.58 5.47 -12.63
CA GLY A 234 7.64 4.03 -12.50
C GLY A 234 7.92 3.33 -13.82
N GLY A 235 8.11 2.02 -13.75
CA GLY A 235 8.44 1.19 -14.91
C GLY A 235 7.65 -0.11 -14.93
N GLY A 236 7.85 -0.87 -16.00
CA GLY A 236 7.23 -2.18 -16.17
C GLY A 236 7.24 -2.64 -17.63
N ASP A 237 6.77 -3.85 -17.88
CA ASP A 237 6.79 -4.49 -19.18
C ASP A 237 5.76 -3.92 -20.19
N ASP A 238 4.84 -3.05 -19.74
CA ASP A 238 3.88 -2.35 -20.61
C ASP A 238 4.41 -1.00 -21.16
N MET A 239 5.59 -0.56 -20.73
CA MET A 239 6.19 0.71 -21.12
C MET A 239 6.31 0.92 -22.65
N PRO A 240 6.72 -0.10 -23.45
CA PRO A 240 6.77 0.06 -24.91
C PRO A 240 5.41 0.43 -25.50
N ARG A 241 4.34 -0.23 -25.06
CA ARG A 241 2.97 0.06 -25.51
C ARG A 241 2.50 1.45 -25.10
N LEU A 242 2.80 1.88 -23.85
CA LEU A 242 2.44 3.22 -23.38
C LEU A 242 3.15 4.31 -24.20
N LYS A 243 4.44 4.14 -24.50
CA LYS A 243 5.19 5.06 -25.37
C LYS A 243 4.60 5.14 -26.77
N GLU A 244 4.17 4.02 -27.34
CA GLU A 244 3.49 4.00 -28.63
C GLU A 244 2.11 4.69 -28.56
N LEU A 245 1.37 4.50 -27.48
CA LEU A 245 0.08 5.19 -27.27
C LEU A 245 0.27 6.71 -27.22
N VAL A 246 1.27 7.19 -26.50
CA VAL A 246 1.65 8.61 -26.42
C VAL A 246 1.98 9.18 -27.81
N ALA A 247 2.75 8.43 -28.62
CA ALA A 247 3.09 8.85 -29.97
C ALA A 247 1.85 8.92 -30.88
N ARG A 248 0.99 7.92 -30.84
CA ARG A 248 -0.27 7.88 -31.61
C ARG A 248 -1.24 9.01 -31.20
N ALA A 249 -1.27 9.35 -29.92
CA ALA A 249 -2.08 10.45 -29.41
C ALA A 249 -1.51 11.85 -29.73
N GLY A 250 -0.29 11.93 -30.32
CA GLY A 250 0.34 13.18 -30.70
C GLY A 250 0.84 14.04 -29.51
N VAL A 251 1.03 13.42 -28.34
CA VAL A 251 1.39 14.14 -27.09
C VAL A 251 2.79 13.80 -26.57
N SER A 252 3.69 13.35 -27.43
CA SER A 252 5.05 12.94 -27.05
C SER A 252 5.86 14.03 -26.33
N SER A 253 5.63 15.30 -26.63
CA SER A 253 6.27 16.42 -25.95
C SER A 253 5.62 16.77 -24.60
N ARG A 254 4.50 16.16 -24.26
CA ARG A 254 3.69 16.43 -23.06
C ARG A 254 3.73 15.33 -22.02
N VAL A 255 4.13 14.13 -22.41
CA VAL A 255 4.16 12.96 -21.52
C VAL A 255 5.59 12.55 -21.26
N GLN A 256 5.97 12.51 -19.98
CA GLN A 256 7.28 12.11 -19.55
C GLN A 256 7.19 10.87 -18.66
N PHE A 257 7.98 9.86 -19.00
CA PHE A 257 8.15 8.67 -18.19
C PHE A 257 9.47 8.77 -17.41
N LEU A 258 9.39 8.64 -16.08
CA LEU A 258 10.55 8.66 -15.19
C LEU A 258 10.67 7.33 -14.47
N GLU A 259 11.80 6.66 -14.63
CA GLU A 259 12.07 5.35 -14.03
C GLU A 259 13.28 5.42 -13.09
N GLY A 260 13.35 4.53 -12.12
CA GLY A 260 14.51 4.37 -11.24
C GLY A 260 14.76 5.56 -10.29
N LEU A 261 13.75 6.37 -10.00
CA LEU A 261 13.89 7.49 -9.08
C LEU A 261 14.22 7.05 -7.67
N SER A 262 15.04 7.82 -6.97
CA SER A 262 15.17 7.70 -5.53
C SER A 262 13.87 8.11 -4.82
N ARG A 263 13.76 7.78 -3.54
CA ARG A 263 12.58 8.15 -2.75
C ARG A 263 12.46 9.67 -2.60
N GLU A 264 13.58 10.37 -2.47
CA GLU A 264 13.67 11.83 -2.39
C GLU A 264 13.24 12.48 -3.72
N GLN A 265 13.69 11.92 -4.86
CA GLN A 265 13.26 12.37 -6.18
C GLN A 265 11.76 12.14 -6.42
N LEU A 266 11.22 11.02 -5.97
CA LEU A 266 9.77 10.78 -6.00
C LEU A 266 9.03 11.80 -5.12
N GLY A 267 9.53 12.06 -3.91
CA GLY A 267 9.02 13.12 -3.04
C GLY A 267 9.02 14.49 -3.72
N ALA A 268 10.10 14.83 -4.45
CA ALA A 268 10.16 16.05 -5.24
C ALA A 268 9.09 16.09 -6.35
N CYS A 269 8.82 14.97 -7.02
CA CYS A 269 7.74 14.90 -8.00
C CYS A 269 6.38 15.20 -7.36
N TYR A 270 6.08 14.63 -6.19
CA TYR A 270 4.87 14.98 -5.45
C TYR A 270 4.84 16.45 -5.05
N ALA A 271 5.96 17.00 -4.56
CA ALA A 271 6.03 18.40 -4.13
C ALA A 271 5.78 19.39 -5.26
N HIS A 272 6.21 19.07 -6.50
CA HIS A 272 6.18 19.99 -7.62
C HIS A 272 5.05 19.73 -8.63
N CYS A 273 4.26 18.67 -8.48
CA CYS A 273 3.06 18.51 -9.30
C CYS A 273 1.93 19.43 -8.83
N ASP A 274 0.99 19.72 -9.71
CA ASP A 274 -0.25 20.44 -9.39
C ASP A 274 -1.38 19.53 -8.97
N ILE A 275 -1.44 18.36 -9.62
CA ILE A 275 -2.51 17.36 -9.44
C ILE A 275 -1.86 15.98 -9.45
N PHE A 276 -2.28 15.11 -8.56
CA PHE A 276 -2.01 13.69 -8.68
C PHE A 276 -3.24 12.98 -9.27
N ALA A 277 -3.07 12.13 -10.26
CA ALA A 277 -4.17 11.39 -10.86
C ALA A 277 -3.81 9.92 -11.10
N LEU A 278 -4.69 9.00 -10.65
CA LEU A 278 -4.61 7.58 -10.92
C LEU A 278 -6.03 7.01 -11.12
N PRO A 279 -6.58 7.05 -12.37
CA PRO A 279 -7.96 6.67 -12.65
C PRO A 279 -8.12 5.15 -12.80
N SER A 280 -7.61 4.39 -11.82
CA SER A 280 -7.66 2.93 -11.81
C SER A 280 -9.09 2.41 -11.87
N THR A 281 -9.38 1.45 -12.75
CA THR A 281 -10.68 0.73 -12.78
C THR A 281 -10.77 -0.37 -11.71
N GLY A 282 -9.74 -0.50 -10.87
CA GLY A 282 -9.68 -1.37 -9.71
C GLY A 282 -8.44 -1.00 -8.90
N GLU A 283 -8.60 -0.81 -7.58
CA GLU A 283 -7.51 -0.49 -6.66
C GLU A 283 -7.75 -1.21 -5.33
N GLY A 284 -6.73 -1.87 -4.81
CA GLY A 284 -6.84 -2.55 -3.51
C GLY A 284 -6.90 -1.57 -2.36
N PHE A 285 -6.03 -0.54 -2.41
CA PHE A 285 -5.98 0.53 -1.43
C PHE A 285 -5.53 1.85 -2.07
N GLY A 286 -4.28 1.95 -2.59
CA GLY A 286 -3.79 3.14 -3.28
C GLY A 286 -2.94 4.07 -2.42
N LEU A 287 -1.85 3.54 -1.82
CA LEU A 287 -0.92 4.33 -0.99
C LEU A 287 -0.45 5.62 -1.66
N VAL A 288 -0.30 5.63 -2.98
CA VAL A 288 0.15 6.80 -3.76
C VAL A 288 -0.79 8.01 -3.66
N PHE A 289 -2.09 7.79 -3.40
CA PHE A 289 -3.03 8.88 -3.11
C PHE A 289 -2.70 9.54 -1.76
N LEU A 290 -2.37 8.73 -0.75
CA LEU A 290 -1.97 9.24 0.56
C LEU A 290 -0.64 9.97 0.49
N GLU A 291 0.30 9.46 -0.32
CA GLU A 291 1.58 10.11 -0.58
C GLU A 291 1.38 11.49 -1.21
N ALA A 292 0.57 11.60 -2.26
CA ALA A 292 0.26 12.88 -2.90
C ALA A 292 -0.46 13.86 -1.95
N ASN A 293 -1.48 13.38 -1.21
CA ASN A 293 -2.18 14.18 -0.20
C ASN A 293 -1.23 14.65 0.92
N ALA A 294 -0.23 13.83 1.33
CA ALA A 294 0.76 14.24 2.33
C ALA A 294 1.51 15.51 1.91
N PHE A 295 1.81 15.65 0.61
CA PHE A 295 2.42 16.86 0.02
C PHE A 295 1.41 17.99 -0.28
N GLY A 296 0.17 17.88 0.20
CA GLY A 296 -0.86 18.89 -0.02
C GLY A 296 -1.37 18.95 -1.45
N LYS A 297 -1.27 17.86 -2.21
CA LYS A 297 -1.76 17.81 -3.59
C LYS A 297 -3.17 17.23 -3.64
N PRO A 298 -4.10 17.85 -4.42
CA PRO A 298 -5.39 17.26 -4.70
C PRO A 298 -5.21 15.98 -5.52
N VAL A 299 -6.03 14.99 -5.25
CA VAL A 299 -5.97 13.70 -5.94
C VAL A 299 -7.19 13.47 -6.81
N ILE A 300 -7.01 12.84 -7.97
CA ILE A 300 -8.10 12.34 -8.83
C ILE A 300 -8.01 10.83 -8.89
N GLY A 301 -9.07 10.15 -8.51
CA GLY A 301 -9.20 8.69 -8.60
C GLY A 301 -10.52 8.28 -9.24
N ALA A 302 -10.65 7.03 -9.65
CA ALA A 302 -11.96 6.53 -10.09
C ALA A 302 -12.81 6.07 -8.91
N SER A 303 -14.15 6.23 -9.02
CA SER A 303 -15.11 5.87 -7.98
C SER A 303 -15.32 4.34 -7.90
N VAL A 304 -14.24 3.59 -7.60
CA VAL A 304 -14.24 2.12 -7.54
C VAL A 304 -13.15 1.60 -6.60
N GLY A 305 -13.40 0.44 -6.01
CA GLY A 305 -12.43 -0.27 -5.19
C GLY A 305 -12.00 0.50 -3.94
N GLY A 306 -10.76 0.27 -3.49
CA GLY A 306 -10.18 0.95 -2.33
C GLY A 306 -9.99 2.46 -2.50
N THR A 307 -10.07 2.99 -3.73
CA THR A 307 -9.96 4.43 -3.98
C THR A 307 -11.02 5.23 -3.21
N THR A 308 -12.25 4.70 -3.11
CA THR A 308 -13.36 5.36 -2.39
C THR A 308 -13.22 5.37 -0.86
N ASP A 309 -12.30 4.58 -0.32
CA ASP A 309 -11.93 4.65 1.11
C ASP A 309 -10.96 5.80 1.40
N LEU A 310 -10.19 6.23 0.39
CA LEU A 310 -9.13 7.23 0.52
C LEU A 310 -9.55 8.60 0.03
N ILE A 311 -10.36 8.65 -1.03
CA ILE A 311 -10.84 9.90 -1.63
C ILE A 311 -12.29 10.11 -1.23
N GLU A 312 -12.52 11.12 -0.42
CA GLU A 312 -13.83 11.69 -0.15
C GLU A 312 -14.04 12.82 -1.17
N ASP A 313 -14.98 12.59 -2.10
CA ASP A 313 -15.23 13.49 -3.25
C ASP A 313 -15.55 14.91 -2.82
N GLY A 314 -14.82 15.90 -3.36
CA GLY A 314 -14.93 17.31 -2.99
C GLY A 314 -14.29 17.68 -1.64
N VAL A 315 -13.64 16.74 -0.92
CA VAL A 315 -12.99 17.01 0.37
C VAL A 315 -11.47 16.98 0.28
N ASN A 316 -10.89 15.86 -0.15
CA ASN A 316 -9.44 15.71 -0.31
C ASN A 316 -9.00 15.37 -1.74
N GLY A 317 -9.96 15.29 -2.66
CA GLY A 317 -9.76 14.98 -4.05
C GLY A 317 -11.09 14.93 -4.79
N LEU A 318 -11.05 14.48 -6.04
CA LEU A 318 -12.22 14.32 -6.88
C LEU A 318 -12.30 12.89 -7.43
N LEU A 319 -13.49 12.35 -7.50
CA LEU A 319 -13.77 11.03 -8.06
C LEU A 319 -14.33 11.15 -9.48
N VAL A 320 -13.80 10.33 -10.38
CA VAL A 320 -14.29 10.23 -11.76
C VAL A 320 -14.94 8.86 -12.03
N ARG A 321 -15.77 8.78 -13.05
CA ARG A 321 -16.32 7.50 -13.50
C ARG A 321 -15.18 6.60 -14.02
N PRO A 322 -15.14 5.31 -13.63
CA PRO A 322 -14.13 4.39 -14.12
C PRO A 322 -14.14 4.29 -15.64
N GLY A 323 -12.95 4.40 -16.28
CA GLY A 323 -12.81 4.28 -17.72
C GLY A 323 -13.31 5.48 -18.54
N ASP A 324 -13.70 6.58 -17.92
CA ASP A 324 -14.24 7.77 -18.59
C ASP A 324 -13.17 8.86 -18.74
N SER A 325 -12.44 8.83 -19.87
CA SER A 325 -11.39 9.82 -20.17
C SER A 325 -11.93 11.25 -20.33
N GLN A 326 -13.21 11.42 -20.74
CA GLN A 326 -13.82 12.75 -20.87
C GLN A 326 -14.14 13.35 -19.50
N HIS A 327 -14.69 12.54 -18.58
CA HIS A 327 -14.90 12.98 -17.21
C HIS A 327 -13.57 13.27 -16.52
N LEU A 328 -12.54 12.45 -16.73
CA LEU A 328 -11.20 12.71 -16.24
C LEU A 328 -10.63 14.02 -16.76
N ALA A 329 -10.70 14.28 -18.08
CA ALA A 329 -10.22 15.51 -18.70
C ALA A 329 -10.96 16.75 -18.13
N SER A 330 -12.28 16.69 -18.00
CA SER A 330 -13.07 17.81 -17.44
C SER A 330 -12.71 18.07 -15.97
N THR A 331 -12.48 17.02 -15.18
CA THR A 331 -12.07 17.12 -13.78
C THR A 331 -10.66 17.71 -13.64
N MET A 332 -9.70 17.25 -14.49
CA MET A 332 -8.36 17.82 -14.56
C MET A 332 -8.41 19.32 -14.96
N ARG A 333 -9.19 19.66 -15.98
CA ARG A 333 -9.39 21.07 -16.42
C ARG A 333 -9.87 21.92 -15.27
N ARG A 334 -10.88 21.49 -14.54
CA ARG A 334 -11.44 22.20 -13.40
C ARG A 334 -10.35 22.49 -12.35
N LEU A 335 -9.57 21.48 -11.93
CA LEU A 335 -8.51 21.67 -10.95
C LEU A 335 -7.35 22.54 -11.47
N LEU A 336 -7.07 22.53 -12.78
CA LEU A 336 -6.04 23.41 -13.37
C LEU A 336 -6.47 24.88 -13.39
N GLN A 337 -7.77 25.15 -13.57
CA GLN A 337 -8.32 26.50 -13.64
C GLN A 337 -8.70 27.08 -12.27
N GLU A 338 -9.16 26.24 -11.32
CA GLU A 338 -9.62 26.64 -9.99
C GLU A 338 -8.50 26.45 -8.95
N GLU A 339 -7.51 27.37 -8.92
CA GLU A 339 -6.43 27.30 -7.94
C GLU A 339 -6.88 27.25 -6.48
N PRO A 340 -7.90 28.05 -6.03
CA PRO A 340 -8.38 27.96 -4.66
C PRO A 340 -8.92 26.57 -4.30
N LEU A 341 -9.67 25.94 -5.22
CA LEU A 341 -10.16 24.56 -5.01
C LEU A 341 -9.01 23.58 -4.91
N ARG A 342 -8.00 23.72 -5.76
CA ARG A 342 -6.79 22.87 -5.77
C ARG A 342 -6.08 22.92 -4.43
N HIS A 343 -5.89 24.14 -3.88
CA HIS A 343 -5.29 24.34 -2.57
C HIS A 343 -6.15 23.81 -1.41
N GLU A 344 -7.46 24.00 -1.47
CA GLU A 344 -8.39 23.56 -0.44
C GLU A 344 -8.39 22.03 -0.33
N LEU A 345 -8.56 21.32 -1.45
CA LEU A 345 -8.54 19.86 -1.49
C LEU A 345 -7.20 19.29 -1.01
N GLY A 346 -6.09 19.86 -1.48
CA GLY A 346 -4.76 19.46 -1.08
C GLY A 346 -4.50 19.64 0.41
N SER A 347 -4.84 20.79 0.97
CA SER A 347 -4.66 21.11 2.40
C SER A 347 -5.50 20.19 3.31
N ARG A 348 -6.75 19.93 2.91
CA ARG A 348 -7.61 18.96 3.63
C ARG A 348 -7.04 17.56 3.53
N GLY A 349 -6.55 17.15 2.36
CA GLY A 349 -5.89 15.87 2.15
C GLY A 349 -4.69 15.68 3.08
N ALA A 350 -3.79 16.68 3.16
CA ALA A 350 -2.63 16.63 4.03
C ALA A 350 -3.00 16.46 5.51
N ARG A 351 -4.06 17.13 5.97
CA ARG A 351 -4.58 16.99 7.34
C ARG A 351 -5.12 15.58 7.57
N ILE A 352 -5.98 15.07 6.68
CA ILE A 352 -6.58 13.74 6.78
C ILE A 352 -5.50 12.67 6.85
N VAL A 353 -4.44 12.77 6.04
CA VAL A 353 -3.33 11.81 6.06
C VAL A 353 -2.64 11.79 7.42
N ARG A 354 -2.32 12.95 7.99
CA ARG A 354 -1.68 13.04 9.30
C ARG A 354 -2.56 12.54 10.44
N GLU A 355 -3.86 12.77 10.37
CA GLU A 355 -4.81 12.36 11.41
C GLU A 355 -5.15 10.86 11.34
N LYS A 356 -5.41 10.32 10.15
CA LYS A 356 -5.99 8.98 10.00
C LYS A 356 -5.02 7.92 9.48
N TYR A 357 -3.97 8.32 8.75
CA TYR A 357 -3.07 7.41 8.05
C TYR A 357 -1.60 7.53 8.51
N ALA A 358 -1.34 8.23 9.59
CA ALA A 358 -0.02 8.23 10.21
C ALA A 358 0.30 6.87 10.85
N PHE A 359 1.59 6.57 10.97
CA PHE A 359 2.08 5.31 11.55
C PHE A 359 1.49 5.02 12.93
N ALA A 360 1.35 6.03 13.79
CA ALA A 360 0.80 5.86 15.14
C ALA A 360 -0.65 5.34 15.14
N ALA A 361 -1.49 5.80 14.20
CA ALA A 361 -2.86 5.30 14.06
C ALA A 361 -2.89 3.83 13.61
N PHE A 362 -1.99 3.46 12.71
CA PHE A 362 -1.83 2.08 12.27
C PHE A 362 -1.31 1.17 13.38
N GLU A 363 -0.29 1.60 14.12
CA GLU A 363 0.26 0.90 15.29
C GLU A 363 -0.84 0.61 16.32
N ALA A 364 -1.64 1.62 16.69
CA ALA A 364 -2.76 1.46 17.61
C ALA A 364 -3.81 0.45 17.07
N GLY A 365 -4.04 0.44 15.74
CA GLY A 365 -4.90 -0.55 15.10
C GLY A 365 -4.35 -1.98 15.19
N ILE A 366 -3.06 -2.18 14.99
CA ILE A 366 -2.39 -3.49 15.19
C ILE A 366 -2.48 -3.91 16.65
N GLU A 367 -2.20 -3.00 17.60
CA GLU A 367 -2.29 -3.29 19.02
C GLU A 367 -3.69 -3.75 19.44
N LYS A 368 -4.73 -3.06 18.97
CA LYS A 368 -6.12 -3.49 19.19
C LYS A 368 -6.38 -4.90 18.68
N VAL A 369 -5.89 -5.25 17.48
CA VAL A 369 -6.03 -6.59 16.90
C VAL A 369 -5.30 -7.64 17.75
N LEU A 370 -4.11 -7.33 18.25
CA LEU A 370 -3.37 -8.22 19.14
C LEU A 370 -4.11 -8.42 20.47
N GLY A 371 -4.71 -7.36 21.03
CA GLY A 371 -5.54 -7.42 22.23
C GLY A 371 -6.76 -8.34 22.06
N GLU A 372 -7.47 -8.24 20.94
CA GLU A 372 -8.59 -9.15 20.61
C GLU A 372 -8.16 -10.63 20.61
N LEU A 373 -6.88 -10.92 20.42
CA LEU A 373 -6.29 -12.26 20.41
C LEU A 373 -5.67 -12.68 21.76
N GLY A 374 -5.82 -11.84 22.79
CA GLY A 374 -5.31 -12.13 24.12
C GLY A 374 -3.81 -11.85 24.29
N LEU A 375 -3.22 -10.99 23.43
CA LEU A 375 -1.90 -10.40 23.64
C LEU A 375 -2.05 -9.00 24.27
N ASP A 376 -2.78 -8.93 25.37
CA ASP A 376 -2.80 -7.71 26.15
C ASP A 376 -1.58 -7.68 27.09
N SER A 377 -1.04 -6.49 27.32
CA SER A 377 -0.30 -6.22 28.53
C SER A 377 -1.25 -6.50 29.68
N GLY A 378 -1.13 -7.67 30.30
CA GLY A 378 -1.86 -7.91 31.53
C GLY A 378 -1.66 -6.67 32.38
N ALA A 379 -2.74 -5.97 32.69
CA ALA A 379 -2.71 -4.82 33.59
C ALA A 379 -1.78 -5.18 34.74
N ARG A 380 -0.65 -4.47 34.84
CA ARG A 380 0.16 -4.55 36.05
C ARG A 380 -0.76 -4.09 37.18
N PRO A 381 -0.92 -4.92 38.22
CA PRO A 381 -1.74 -4.53 39.37
C PRO A 381 -1.22 -3.26 40.00
#